data_486206ef5d84bcd8e093b62478e6d1c0
#
_entry.id   486206ef5d84bcd8e093b62478e6d1c0
#
_cell.length_a   1.000
_cell.length_b   1.000
_cell.length_c   1.000
_cell.angle_alpha   90.00
_cell.angle_beta   90.00
_cell.angle_gamma   90.00
#
_symmetry.space_group_name_H-M   'P 1'
#
loop_
_entity.id
_entity.type
_entity.pdbx_description
1 polymer ?
#
loop_
_entity_poly.entity_id
_entity_poly.type
_entity_poly.pdbx_seq_one_letter_code
_entity_poly.pdbx_strand_id
1 'polypeptide(L)'
;NKTDIYSAENRQIARDVAAETFVLLKNEGNLLPLKKQGKIALIGPLADTRDNIAGTWSVAQAPEKYTTIKEAMEKALKGKATLLYAQGSNIWRNKELQQNGESGKPINWGNEAEMKAEALKIAKEADVIVCAMGESAEMSGECSSRTNLEMPDVQRELLAELLKTGKPVVLLNFAGRPTVLTWEKAHVPAIMNVWFGGSEMGDALCDVIFGDKSPSGKLTTSMPKT
;
A
#
# COMPACT_ATOMS: atom_id res chain seq x y z
N ASN A 1 -3.21 7.23 -36.24
CA ASN A 1 -2.08 7.19 -35.28
C ASN A 1 -2.62 6.70 -33.94
N LYS A 2 -2.39 5.44 -33.60
CA LYS A 2 -2.59 4.97 -32.22
C LYS A 2 -1.43 5.53 -31.39
N THR A 3 -1.65 6.64 -30.71
CA THR A 3 -0.69 7.16 -29.73
C THR A 3 -0.59 6.11 -28.63
N ASP A 4 0.61 5.61 -28.36
CA ASP A 4 0.85 4.72 -27.24
C ASP A 4 0.76 5.52 -25.93
N ILE A 5 -0.39 5.41 -25.25
CA ILE A 5 -0.61 6.10 -23.98
C ILE A 5 0.33 5.61 -22.86
N TYR A 6 0.94 4.43 -23.03
CA TYR A 6 1.92 3.85 -22.09
C TYR A 6 3.36 4.01 -22.61
N SER A 7 3.65 5.05 -23.43
CA SER A 7 5.02 5.36 -23.81
C SER A 7 5.90 5.58 -22.56
N ALA A 8 7.21 5.41 -22.71
CA ALA A 8 8.14 5.62 -21.58
C ALA A 8 8.04 7.04 -20.99
N GLU A 9 7.80 8.03 -21.83
CA GLU A 9 7.60 9.43 -21.41
C GLU A 9 6.34 9.59 -20.57
N ASN A 10 5.19 9.07 -21.02
CA ASN A 10 3.92 9.14 -20.29
C ASN A 10 3.99 8.37 -18.96
N ARG A 11 4.66 7.22 -18.95
CA ARG A 11 4.90 6.46 -17.71
C ARG A 11 5.75 7.26 -16.73
N GLN A 12 6.80 7.95 -17.21
CA GLN A 12 7.62 8.77 -16.33
C GLN A 12 6.82 9.94 -15.75
N ILE A 13 6.00 10.62 -16.56
CA ILE A 13 5.11 11.68 -16.07
C ILE A 13 4.13 11.13 -15.01
N ALA A 14 3.50 9.99 -15.28
CA ALA A 14 2.57 9.36 -14.32
C ALA A 14 3.27 8.99 -13.01
N ARG A 15 4.50 8.47 -13.06
CA ARG A 15 5.33 8.17 -11.89
C ARG A 15 5.66 9.42 -11.09
N ASP A 16 6.05 10.50 -11.78
CA ASP A 16 6.40 11.76 -11.13
C ASP A 16 5.20 12.36 -10.41
N VAL A 17 4.06 12.45 -11.08
CA VAL A 17 2.80 12.93 -10.50
C VAL A 17 2.35 12.05 -9.31
N ALA A 18 2.41 10.72 -9.44
CA ALA A 18 2.07 9.82 -8.35
C ALA A 18 2.93 10.08 -7.10
N ALA A 19 4.24 10.24 -7.26
CA ALA A 19 5.16 10.52 -6.15
C ALA A 19 4.83 11.83 -5.43
N GLU A 20 4.34 12.85 -6.15
CA GLU A 20 3.94 14.15 -5.60
C GLU A 20 2.62 14.09 -4.82
N THR A 21 1.81 13.04 -4.99
CA THR A 21 0.54 12.88 -4.26
C THR A 21 0.70 12.23 -2.89
N PHE A 22 1.79 11.51 -2.65
CA PHE A 22 1.98 10.78 -1.40
C PHE A 22 2.26 11.74 -0.24
N VAL A 23 1.52 11.56 0.86
CA VAL A 23 1.57 12.44 2.03
C VAL A 23 2.25 11.71 3.19
N LEU A 24 3.41 12.19 3.61
CA LEU A 24 4.08 11.68 4.82
C LEU A 24 3.38 12.25 6.05
N LEU A 25 2.59 11.41 6.74
CA LEU A 25 1.82 11.80 7.91
C LEU A 25 2.62 11.70 9.21
N LYS A 26 3.54 10.75 9.29
CA LYS A 26 4.36 10.48 10.47
C LYS A 26 5.70 9.85 10.06
N ASN A 27 6.78 10.24 10.74
CA ASN A 27 8.12 9.68 10.51
C ASN A 27 8.99 9.82 11.77
N GLU A 28 8.70 9.01 12.79
CA GLU A 28 9.46 9.00 14.04
C GLU A 28 10.86 8.43 13.82
N GLY A 29 11.84 9.04 14.46
CA GLY A 29 13.22 8.60 14.38
C GLY A 29 13.85 8.67 12.98
N ASN A 30 13.24 9.40 12.04
CA ASN A 30 13.67 9.46 10.63
C ASN A 30 13.79 8.06 10.02
N LEU A 31 12.78 7.20 10.27
CA LEU A 31 12.73 5.84 9.72
C LEU A 31 12.74 5.87 8.19
N LEU A 32 12.00 6.79 7.58
CA LEU A 32 12.07 7.06 6.15
C LEU A 32 13.06 8.20 5.86
N PRO A 33 13.82 8.14 4.74
CA PRO A 33 13.84 7.08 3.74
C PRO A 33 14.58 5.82 4.23
N LEU A 34 14.10 4.65 3.75
CA LEU A 34 14.74 3.37 4.01
C LEU A 34 16.04 3.22 3.22
N LYS A 35 17.00 2.52 3.80
CA LYS A 35 18.21 2.11 3.06
C LYS A 35 17.91 0.84 2.26
N LYS A 36 18.45 0.77 1.02
CA LYS A 36 18.37 -0.41 0.15
C LYS A 36 19.41 -1.46 0.62
N GLN A 37 19.23 -2.01 1.84
CA GLN A 37 20.16 -2.98 2.47
C GLN A 37 19.41 -3.94 3.39
N GLY A 38 20.04 -5.07 3.75
CA GLY A 38 19.50 -6.04 4.68
C GLY A 38 18.27 -6.78 4.15
N LYS A 39 17.34 -7.09 5.03
CA LYS A 39 16.07 -7.79 4.71
C LYS A 39 14.89 -6.86 4.95
N ILE A 40 14.11 -6.61 3.92
CA ILE A 40 12.90 -5.79 3.98
C ILE A 40 11.70 -6.71 3.78
N ALA A 41 10.76 -6.73 4.72
CA ALA A 41 9.50 -7.45 4.56
C ALA A 41 8.44 -6.51 3.99
N LEU A 42 7.85 -6.86 2.86
CA LEU A 42 6.65 -6.24 2.29
C LEU A 42 5.45 -7.11 2.65
N ILE A 43 4.52 -6.56 3.45
CA ILE A 43 3.37 -7.30 3.96
C ILE A 43 2.10 -6.50 3.72
N GLY A 44 1.04 -7.16 3.33
CA GLY A 44 -0.28 -6.56 3.20
C GLY A 44 -1.02 -6.98 1.93
N PRO A 45 -2.36 -6.98 1.97
CA PRO A 45 -3.19 -7.41 0.86
C PRO A 45 -3.09 -6.51 -0.37
N LEU A 46 -2.61 -5.28 -0.21
CA LEU A 46 -2.48 -4.29 -1.29
C LEU A 46 -1.06 -4.20 -1.87
N ALA A 47 -0.14 -5.05 -1.41
CA ALA A 47 1.27 -5.03 -1.84
C ALA A 47 1.49 -5.56 -3.27
N ASP A 48 0.71 -6.56 -3.68
CA ASP A 48 0.83 -7.24 -4.97
C ASP A 48 -0.52 -7.25 -5.71
N THR A 49 -1.08 -6.07 -5.93
CA THR A 49 -2.35 -5.88 -6.67
C THR A 49 -2.18 -4.86 -7.76
N ARG A 50 -2.80 -5.11 -8.92
CA ARG A 50 -2.89 -4.16 -10.02
C ARG A 50 -4.24 -3.46 -10.08
N ASP A 51 -5.29 -4.18 -9.69
CA ASP A 51 -6.67 -3.70 -9.82
C ASP A 51 -7.00 -2.58 -8.81
N ASN A 52 -6.28 -2.50 -7.69
CA ASN A 52 -6.55 -1.54 -6.62
C ASN A 52 -5.69 -0.26 -6.66
N ILE A 53 -4.76 -0.13 -7.59
CA ILE A 53 -3.83 1.02 -7.59
C ILE A 53 -4.33 2.20 -8.44
N ALA A 54 -5.27 1.96 -9.35
CA ALA A 54 -5.84 3.02 -10.20
C ALA A 54 -7.05 3.72 -9.57
N GLY A 55 -7.66 3.12 -8.55
CA GLY A 55 -8.85 3.64 -7.89
C GLY A 55 -10.14 3.40 -8.68
N THR A 56 -11.28 3.68 -8.06
CA THR A 56 -12.62 3.38 -8.58
C THR A 56 -12.98 4.17 -9.83
N TRP A 57 -12.52 5.41 -9.94
CA TRP A 57 -12.90 6.32 -11.02
C TRP A 57 -12.06 6.20 -12.30
N SER A 58 -11.21 5.19 -12.37
CA SER A 58 -10.41 4.92 -13.56
C SER A 58 -11.19 4.09 -14.57
N VAL A 59 -11.67 4.72 -15.64
CA VAL A 59 -12.58 4.09 -16.63
C VAL A 59 -11.83 3.22 -17.65
N ALA A 60 -10.68 3.66 -18.12
CA ALA A 60 -9.89 2.98 -19.16
C ALA A 60 -8.68 2.28 -18.54
N GLN A 61 -8.93 1.22 -17.76
CA GLN A 61 -7.87 0.49 -17.06
C GLN A 61 -7.20 -0.56 -17.96
N ALA A 62 -5.89 -0.71 -17.77
CA ALA A 62 -5.08 -1.79 -18.34
C ALA A 62 -4.17 -2.37 -17.24
N PRO A 63 -4.75 -3.08 -16.25
CA PRO A 63 -4.00 -3.53 -15.05
C PRO A 63 -2.78 -4.39 -15.39
N GLU A 64 -2.80 -5.12 -16.51
CA GLU A 64 -1.68 -5.93 -17.00
C GLU A 64 -0.42 -5.09 -17.30
N LYS A 65 -0.56 -3.78 -17.45
CA LYS A 65 0.53 -2.83 -17.71
C LYS A 65 1.02 -2.12 -16.45
N TYR A 66 0.32 -2.27 -15.33
CA TYR A 66 0.66 -1.59 -14.08
C TYR A 66 1.77 -2.33 -13.34
N THR A 67 2.59 -1.58 -12.60
CA THR A 67 3.64 -2.14 -11.76
C THR A 67 3.16 -2.21 -10.31
N THR A 68 3.11 -3.41 -9.72
CA THR A 68 2.76 -3.56 -8.30
C THR A 68 3.87 -3.03 -7.40
N ILE A 69 3.57 -2.76 -6.13
CA ILE A 69 4.60 -2.35 -5.14
C ILE A 69 5.65 -3.45 -5.02
N LYS A 70 5.23 -4.70 -4.98
CA LYS A 70 6.12 -5.85 -4.89
C LYS A 70 7.11 -5.90 -6.06
N GLU A 71 6.62 -5.81 -7.29
CA GLU A 71 7.46 -5.82 -8.49
C GLU A 71 8.45 -4.65 -8.51
N ALA A 72 7.98 -3.44 -8.14
CA ALA A 72 8.82 -2.26 -8.06
C ALA A 72 9.92 -2.41 -6.99
N MET A 73 9.58 -2.95 -5.80
CA MET A 73 10.55 -3.20 -4.74
C MET A 73 11.54 -4.30 -5.12
N GLU A 74 11.11 -5.38 -5.76
CA GLU A 74 12.00 -6.42 -6.30
C GLU A 74 13.04 -5.83 -7.25
N LYS A 75 12.60 -4.95 -8.16
CA LYS A 75 13.47 -4.23 -9.10
C LYS A 75 14.42 -3.28 -8.38
N ALA A 76 13.91 -2.45 -7.45
CA ALA A 76 14.71 -1.44 -6.75
C ALA A 76 15.75 -2.02 -5.80
N LEU A 77 15.48 -3.20 -5.24
CA LEU A 77 16.34 -3.89 -4.27
C LEU A 77 17.28 -4.92 -4.90
N LYS A 78 17.12 -5.22 -6.20
CA LYS A 78 17.92 -6.24 -6.89
C LYS A 78 19.43 -6.01 -6.69
N GLY A 79 20.11 -7.00 -6.14
CA GLY A 79 21.55 -6.96 -5.86
C GLY A 79 21.97 -6.05 -4.67
N LYS A 80 21.02 -5.48 -3.93
CA LYS A 80 21.29 -4.55 -2.82
C LYS A 80 20.72 -5.04 -1.50
N ALA A 81 19.51 -5.59 -1.51
CA ALA A 81 18.80 -6.05 -0.32
C ALA A 81 17.92 -7.25 -0.66
N THR A 82 17.46 -7.97 0.35
CA THR A 82 16.52 -9.09 0.20
C THR A 82 15.11 -8.60 0.48
N LEU A 83 14.20 -8.77 -0.47
CA LEU A 83 12.78 -8.59 -0.27
C LEU A 83 12.14 -9.90 0.20
N LEU A 84 11.44 -9.85 1.32
CA LEU A 84 10.55 -10.91 1.80
C LEU A 84 9.12 -10.44 1.56
N TYR A 85 8.22 -11.31 1.12
CA TYR A 85 6.84 -10.93 0.82
C TYR A 85 5.84 -11.91 1.42
N ALA A 86 4.76 -11.37 2.00
CA ALA A 86 3.56 -12.12 2.35
C ALA A 86 2.33 -11.22 2.20
N GLN A 87 1.21 -11.76 1.71
CA GLN A 87 -0.06 -11.03 1.69
C GLN A 87 -0.56 -10.74 3.12
N GLY A 88 -0.40 -11.67 4.04
CA GLY A 88 -0.61 -11.54 5.47
C GLY A 88 -2.06 -11.51 5.93
N SER A 89 -2.97 -10.92 5.17
CA SER A 89 -4.41 -10.90 5.45
C SER A 89 -5.26 -10.81 4.19
N ASN A 90 -6.54 -11.07 4.33
CA ASN A 90 -7.54 -10.61 3.37
C ASN A 90 -7.76 -9.09 3.54
N ILE A 91 -8.47 -8.44 2.62
CA ILE A 91 -8.88 -7.03 2.78
C ILE A 91 -10.01 -6.93 3.80
N TRP A 92 -11.01 -7.80 3.66
CA TRP A 92 -12.15 -7.94 4.56
C TRP A 92 -12.16 -9.31 5.22
N ARG A 93 -12.73 -9.40 6.42
CA ARG A 93 -13.06 -10.69 7.04
C ARG A 93 -14.25 -11.38 6.35
N ASN A 94 -15.14 -10.61 5.77
CA ASN A 94 -16.27 -11.12 5.00
C ASN A 94 -15.87 -11.32 3.54
N LYS A 95 -15.90 -12.60 3.11
CA LYS A 95 -15.53 -13.00 1.75
C LYS A 95 -16.43 -12.38 0.69
N GLU A 96 -17.73 -12.25 0.96
CA GLU A 96 -18.68 -11.68 0.01
C GLU A 96 -18.38 -10.20 -0.26
N LEU A 97 -18.03 -9.44 0.78
CA LEU A 97 -17.64 -8.04 0.61
C LEU A 97 -16.35 -7.89 -0.22
N GLN A 98 -15.42 -8.82 -0.09
CA GLN A 98 -14.19 -8.79 -0.86
C GLN A 98 -14.36 -9.21 -2.33
N GLN A 99 -15.36 -10.03 -2.62
CA GLN A 99 -15.58 -10.59 -3.97
C GLN A 99 -16.55 -9.79 -4.83
N ASN A 100 -17.35 -8.91 -4.23
CA ASN A 100 -18.40 -8.16 -4.92
C ASN A 100 -17.93 -6.82 -5.50
N GLY A 101 -16.62 -6.61 -5.65
CA GLY A 101 -16.09 -5.40 -6.27
C GLY A 101 -16.40 -5.33 -7.77
N GLU A 102 -16.67 -4.12 -8.27
CA GLU A 102 -17.02 -3.88 -9.68
C GLU A 102 -15.88 -4.26 -10.65
N SER A 103 -14.64 -4.23 -10.23
CA SER A 103 -13.50 -4.61 -11.08
C SER A 103 -13.40 -6.11 -11.35
N GLY A 104 -14.23 -6.92 -10.70
CA GLY A 104 -14.41 -8.34 -11.01
C GLY A 104 -13.19 -9.24 -10.76
N LYS A 105 -12.11 -8.72 -10.22
CA LYS A 105 -10.91 -9.51 -9.90
C LYS A 105 -10.62 -9.44 -8.41
N PRO A 106 -11.03 -10.45 -7.64
CA PRO A 106 -10.79 -10.48 -6.21
C PRO A 106 -9.29 -10.50 -5.94
N ILE A 107 -8.85 -9.78 -4.92
CA ILE A 107 -7.60 -10.06 -4.24
C ILE A 107 -7.68 -11.50 -3.75
N ASN A 108 -6.60 -12.25 -3.87
CA ASN A 108 -6.58 -13.66 -3.50
C ASN A 108 -7.11 -13.85 -2.09
N TRP A 109 -8.23 -14.55 -1.98
CA TRP A 109 -8.80 -14.94 -0.71
C TRP A 109 -8.00 -16.10 -0.13
N GLY A 110 -7.55 -15.98 1.11
CA GLY A 110 -6.79 -17.02 1.80
C GLY A 110 -7.30 -17.30 3.21
N ASN A 111 -6.75 -18.35 3.82
CA ASN A 111 -6.97 -18.66 5.23
C ASN A 111 -6.26 -17.62 6.10
N GLU A 112 -7.00 -16.89 6.93
CA GLU A 112 -6.46 -15.81 7.77
C GLU A 112 -5.34 -16.27 8.71
N ALA A 113 -5.47 -17.45 9.31
CA ALA A 113 -4.48 -17.95 10.24
C ALA A 113 -3.16 -18.31 9.54
N GLU A 114 -3.24 -18.95 8.39
CA GLU A 114 -2.07 -19.33 7.59
C GLU A 114 -1.35 -18.08 7.04
N MET A 115 -2.10 -17.15 6.46
CA MET A 115 -1.56 -15.90 5.91
C MET A 115 -0.87 -15.08 6.99
N LYS A 116 -1.49 -14.96 8.17
CA LYS A 116 -0.91 -14.26 9.32
C LYS A 116 0.34 -14.96 9.84
N ALA A 117 0.34 -16.29 9.92
CA ALA A 117 1.50 -17.05 10.36
C ALA A 117 2.70 -16.86 9.41
N GLU A 118 2.47 -16.88 8.10
CA GLU A 118 3.51 -16.62 7.09
C GLU A 118 4.06 -15.19 7.23
N ALA A 119 3.18 -14.19 7.35
CA ALA A 119 3.59 -12.80 7.52
C ALA A 119 4.43 -12.60 8.78
N LEU A 120 4.03 -13.18 9.91
CA LEU A 120 4.79 -13.10 11.16
C LEU A 120 6.14 -13.82 11.09
N LYS A 121 6.23 -14.91 10.32
CA LYS A 121 7.48 -15.62 10.08
C LYS A 121 8.47 -14.71 9.37
N ILE A 122 8.11 -14.13 8.23
CA ILE A 122 9.02 -13.25 7.48
C ILE A 122 9.30 -11.93 8.22
N ALA A 123 8.35 -11.40 8.98
CA ALA A 123 8.51 -10.20 9.78
C ALA A 123 9.63 -10.36 10.84
N LYS A 124 9.73 -11.53 11.49
CA LYS A 124 10.79 -11.82 12.45
C LYS A 124 12.19 -11.86 11.81
N GLU A 125 12.28 -12.26 10.56
CA GLU A 125 13.54 -12.35 9.80
C GLU A 125 13.97 -11.00 9.22
N ALA A 126 13.04 -10.05 9.07
CA ALA A 126 13.30 -8.76 8.46
C ALA A 126 13.99 -7.78 9.42
N ASP A 127 14.67 -6.78 8.84
CA ASP A 127 15.22 -5.64 9.57
C ASP A 127 14.19 -4.49 9.66
N VAL A 128 13.29 -4.40 8.67
CA VAL A 128 12.20 -3.42 8.61
C VAL A 128 11.00 -4.03 7.87
N ILE A 129 9.80 -3.61 8.27
CA ILE A 129 8.54 -4.05 7.67
C ILE A 129 7.88 -2.87 6.96
N VAL A 130 7.47 -3.07 5.71
CA VAL A 130 6.63 -2.16 4.93
C VAL A 130 5.26 -2.79 4.78
N CYS A 131 4.23 -2.16 5.32
CA CYS A 131 2.85 -2.64 5.28
C CYS A 131 2.05 -1.90 4.21
N ALA A 132 1.52 -2.59 3.21
CA ALA A 132 0.62 -2.05 2.19
C ALA A 132 -0.82 -2.44 2.55
N MET A 133 -1.52 -1.55 3.25
CA MET A 133 -2.82 -1.82 3.89
C MET A 133 -3.78 -0.65 3.71
N GLY A 134 -5.05 -0.88 3.96
CA GLY A 134 -6.10 0.13 3.92
C GLY A 134 -7.30 -0.29 3.08
N GLU A 135 -7.85 0.65 2.32
CA GLU A 135 -9.01 0.43 1.45
C GLU A 135 -8.60 -0.18 0.10
N SER A 136 -9.43 -1.10 -0.40
CA SER A 136 -9.43 -1.44 -1.82
C SER A 136 -10.16 -0.36 -2.64
N ALA A 137 -10.02 -0.38 -3.97
CA ALA A 137 -10.66 0.58 -4.84
C ALA A 137 -12.20 0.62 -4.66
N GLU A 138 -12.83 -0.54 -4.51
CA GLU A 138 -14.29 -0.66 -4.36
C GLU A 138 -14.83 -0.13 -3.02
N MET A 139 -13.97 0.10 -2.03
CA MET A 139 -14.41 0.63 -0.74
C MET A 139 -14.71 2.12 -0.78
N SER A 140 -14.35 2.81 -1.86
CA SER A 140 -14.63 4.24 -2.07
C SER A 140 -15.17 4.48 -3.48
N GLY A 141 -15.82 5.63 -3.68
CA GLY A 141 -16.42 6.00 -4.94
C GLY A 141 -17.95 5.92 -4.91
N GLU A 142 -18.56 5.91 -6.09
CA GLU A 142 -20.00 5.86 -6.23
C GLU A 142 -20.57 4.53 -5.69
N CYS A 143 -21.69 4.61 -5.00
CA CYS A 143 -22.35 3.46 -4.36
C CYS A 143 -21.53 2.76 -3.26
N SER A 144 -20.42 3.34 -2.82
CA SER A 144 -19.53 2.76 -1.81
C SER A 144 -19.60 3.55 -0.49
N SER A 145 -20.65 3.29 0.30
CA SER A 145 -20.82 3.89 1.63
C SER A 145 -20.10 3.11 2.71
N ARG A 146 -19.49 3.84 3.66
CA ARG A 146 -18.87 3.27 4.85
C ARG A 146 -19.29 4.06 6.09
N THR A 147 -19.78 3.37 7.11
CA THR A 147 -20.10 3.94 8.42
C THR A 147 -18.90 3.94 9.37
N ASN A 148 -17.97 3.01 9.19
CA ASN A 148 -16.69 2.97 9.90
C ASN A 148 -15.55 3.32 8.93
N LEU A 149 -14.85 4.43 9.19
CA LEU A 149 -13.74 4.92 8.38
C LEU A 149 -12.37 4.43 8.84
N GLU A 150 -12.32 3.52 9.79
CA GLU A 150 -11.08 2.88 10.23
C GLU A 150 -10.58 1.85 9.21
N MET A 151 -9.30 1.47 9.32
CA MET A 151 -8.74 0.33 8.58
C MET A 151 -9.58 -0.93 8.84
N PRO A 152 -9.82 -1.79 7.84
CA PRO A 152 -10.50 -3.07 8.06
C PRO A 152 -9.86 -3.86 9.20
N ASP A 153 -10.71 -4.42 10.07
CA ASP A 153 -10.31 -5.06 11.34
C ASP A 153 -9.23 -6.15 11.15
N VAL A 154 -9.38 -7.01 10.14
CA VAL A 154 -8.43 -8.08 9.84
C VAL A 154 -7.03 -7.56 9.50
N GLN A 155 -6.93 -6.41 8.85
CA GLN A 155 -5.66 -5.78 8.52
C GLN A 155 -5.06 -5.08 9.75
N ARG A 156 -5.88 -4.41 10.58
CA ARG A 156 -5.44 -3.79 11.83
C ARG A 156 -4.94 -4.83 12.83
N GLU A 157 -5.61 -5.97 12.95
CA GLU A 157 -5.16 -7.08 13.78
C GLU A 157 -3.78 -7.59 13.34
N LEU A 158 -3.57 -7.78 12.04
CA LEU A 158 -2.26 -8.14 11.50
C LEU A 158 -1.21 -7.07 11.82
N LEU A 159 -1.51 -5.80 11.60
CA LEU A 159 -0.60 -4.69 11.89
C LEU A 159 -0.21 -4.66 13.36
N ALA A 160 -1.16 -4.89 14.28
CA ALA A 160 -0.90 -4.97 15.71
C ALA A 160 0.05 -6.13 16.08
N GLU A 161 -0.11 -7.30 15.44
CA GLU A 161 0.81 -8.43 15.65
C GLU A 161 2.21 -8.17 15.05
N LEU A 162 2.28 -7.50 13.91
CA LEU A 162 3.57 -7.12 13.30
C LEU A 162 4.35 -6.15 14.20
N LEU A 163 3.67 -5.19 14.83
CA LEU A 163 4.29 -4.25 15.77
C LEU A 163 4.89 -4.96 17.01
N LYS A 164 4.26 -6.07 17.47
CA LYS A 164 4.80 -6.87 18.60
C LYS A 164 6.13 -7.56 18.28
N THR A 165 6.53 -7.65 17.01
CA THR A 165 7.84 -8.18 16.63
C THR A 165 9.00 -7.29 17.05
N GLY A 166 8.72 -6.04 17.42
CA GLY A 166 9.72 -5.02 17.76
C GLY A 166 10.50 -4.48 16.55
N LYS A 167 10.15 -4.89 15.34
CA LYS A 167 10.77 -4.38 14.11
C LYS A 167 10.18 -3.02 13.74
N PRO A 168 10.96 -2.10 13.14
CA PRO A 168 10.43 -0.86 12.60
C PRO A 168 9.38 -1.13 11.53
N VAL A 169 8.24 -0.42 11.57
CA VAL A 169 7.12 -0.59 10.64
C VAL A 169 6.84 0.71 9.91
N VAL A 170 6.76 0.65 8.60
CA VAL A 170 6.25 1.71 7.71
C VAL A 170 4.87 1.29 7.23
N LEU A 171 3.84 2.09 7.48
CA LEU A 171 2.50 1.88 6.97
C LEU A 171 2.28 2.72 5.72
N LEU A 172 1.99 2.07 4.61
CA LEU A 172 1.47 2.66 3.39
C LEU A 172 -0.06 2.53 3.46
N ASN A 173 -0.75 3.64 3.80
CA ASN A 173 -2.19 3.65 3.95
C ASN A 173 -2.86 3.94 2.62
N PHE A 174 -3.53 2.95 2.06
CA PHE A 174 -4.38 3.07 0.88
C PHE A 174 -5.74 3.60 1.27
N ALA A 175 -6.23 4.62 0.60
CA ALA A 175 -7.55 5.17 0.84
C ALA A 175 -8.05 5.99 -0.35
N GLY A 176 -9.33 5.91 -0.66
CA GLY A 176 -10.00 6.80 -1.61
C GLY A 176 -10.74 7.94 -0.93
N ARG A 177 -10.60 8.07 0.40
CA ARG A 177 -11.24 9.06 1.27
C ARG A 177 -10.38 9.35 2.50
N PRO A 178 -10.67 10.40 3.29
CA PRO A 178 -10.09 10.56 4.62
C PRO A 178 -10.48 9.39 5.53
N THR A 179 -9.49 8.73 6.12
CA THR A 179 -9.69 7.59 7.03
C THR A 179 -9.34 7.97 8.46
N VAL A 180 -9.89 7.25 9.43
CA VAL A 180 -9.53 7.37 10.85
C VAL A 180 -8.25 6.59 11.08
N LEU A 181 -7.15 7.29 11.38
CA LEU A 181 -5.83 6.72 11.67
C LEU A 181 -5.37 6.97 13.11
N THR A 182 -6.31 7.16 14.04
CA THR A 182 -5.99 7.50 15.43
C THR A 182 -5.17 6.43 16.11
N TRP A 183 -5.53 5.16 15.92
CA TRP A 183 -4.79 4.04 16.48
C TRP A 183 -3.42 3.88 15.79
N GLU A 184 -3.38 3.93 14.48
CA GLU A 184 -2.15 3.79 13.68
C GLU A 184 -1.16 4.93 14.03
N LYS A 185 -1.65 6.15 14.16
CA LYS A 185 -0.82 7.31 14.58
C LYS A 185 -0.19 7.10 15.95
N ALA A 186 -0.89 6.45 16.88
CA ALA A 186 -0.36 6.20 18.22
C ALA A 186 0.71 5.10 18.25
N HIS A 187 0.66 4.10 17.35
CA HIS A 187 1.44 2.88 17.46
C HIS A 187 2.48 2.69 16.34
N VAL A 188 2.24 3.22 15.15
CA VAL A 188 3.11 3.00 13.99
C VAL A 188 4.12 4.14 13.87
N PRO A 189 5.43 3.86 13.77
CA PRO A 189 6.46 4.91 13.74
C PRO A 189 6.50 5.73 12.45
N ALA A 190 6.15 5.13 11.30
CA ALA A 190 6.10 5.86 10.03
C ALA A 190 4.82 5.55 9.27
N ILE A 191 4.11 6.58 8.82
CA ILE A 191 2.83 6.46 8.10
C ILE A 191 2.87 7.38 6.89
N MET A 192 2.62 6.81 5.72
CA MET A 192 2.43 7.52 4.47
C MET A 192 1.03 7.24 3.93
N ASN A 193 0.24 8.28 3.66
CA ASN A 193 -1.02 8.13 2.96
C ASN A 193 -0.76 8.15 1.46
N VAL A 194 -1.07 7.04 0.80
CA VAL A 194 -0.63 6.80 -0.59
C VAL A 194 -1.78 6.85 -1.59
N TRP A 195 -3.00 7.00 -1.12
CA TRP A 195 -4.20 7.06 -1.97
C TRP A 195 -4.28 5.87 -2.95
N PHE A 196 -4.67 6.14 -4.20
CA PHE A 196 -4.59 5.27 -5.36
C PHE A 196 -3.75 5.99 -6.42
N GLY A 197 -2.49 5.63 -6.52
CA GLY A 197 -1.47 6.39 -7.27
C GLY A 197 -1.41 6.12 -8.78
N GLY A 198 -2.31 5.29 -9.32
CA GLY A 198 -2.36 4.98 -10.75
C GLY A 198 -1.32 3.94 -11.21
N SER A 199 -1.14 3.83 -12.54
CA SER A 199 -0.38 2.76 -13.19
C SER A 199 1.08 2.63 -12.75
N GLU A 200 1.70 3.73 -12.34
CA GLU A 200 3.12 3.77 -11.96
C GLU A 200 3.32 3.91 -10.44
N MET A 201 2.28 3.64 -9.65
CA MET A 201 2.30 3.78 -8.19
C MET A 201 3.42 2.99 -7.52
N GLY A 202 3.67 1.76 -7.97
CA GLY A 202 4.72 0.91 -7.39
C GLY A 202 6.11 1.54 -7.49
N ASP A 203 6.50 1.96 -8.69
CA ASP A 203 7.79 2.64 -8.93
C ASP A 203 7.86 3.99 -8.19
N ALA A 204 6.77 4.77 -8.20
CA ALA A 204 6.69 6.07 -7.50
C ALA A 204 6.84 5.93 -5.98
N LEU A 205 6.22 4.90 -5.38
CA LEU A 205 6.40 4.59 -3.95
C LEU A 205 7.83 4.20 -3.63
N CYS A 206 8.49 3.42 -4.48
CA CYS A 206 9.91 3.09 -4.28
C CYS A 206 10.80 4.34 -4.30
N ASP A 207 10.53 5.30 -5.20
CA ASP A 207 11.28 6.56 -5.24
C ASP A 207 11.19 7.32 -3.92
N VAL A 208 10.00 7.37 -3.31
CA VAL A 208 9.78 8.09 -2.06
C VAL A 208 10.28 7.29 -0.85
N ILE A 209 9.98 5.99 -0.78
CA ILE A 209 10.38 5.13 0.34
C ILE A 209 11.90 5.05 0.47
N PHE A 210 12.62 4.98 -0.65
CA PHE A 210 14.09 4.87 -0.66
C PHE A 210 14.82 6.20 -0.81
N GLY A 211 14.09 7.33 -0.90
CA GLY A 211 14.66 8.68 -0.87
C GLY A 211 15.20 9.17 -2.20
N ASP A 212 14.86 8.53 -3.31
CA ASP A 212 15.14 9.03 -4.66
C ASP A 212 14.30 10.29 -4.96
N LYS A 213 13.13 10.43 -4.28
CA LYS A 213 12.29 11.62 -4.22
C LYS A 213 11.85 11.93 -2.80
N SER A 214 11.74 13.22 -2.46
CA SER A 214 11.18 13.66 -1.17
C SER A 214 9.65 13.62 -1.22
N PRO A 215 8.96 13.12 -0.16
CA PRO A 215 7.50 13.19 -0.09
C PRO A 215 7.05 14.65 -0.02
N SER A 216 6.30 15.09 -1.04
CA SER A 216 5.88 16.49 -1.18
C SER A 216 4.37 16.70 -1.10
N GLY A 217 3.58 15.63 -1.16
CA GLY A 217 2.13 15.67 -1.08
C GLY A 217 1.63 16.37 0.18
N LYS A 218 0.49 17.06 0.05
CA LYS A 218 -0.19 17.73 1.16
C LYS A 218 -1.63 17.24 1.27
N LEU A 219 -2.11 17.12 2.51
CA LEU A 219 -3.54 16.84 2.72
C LEU A 219 -4.38 18.00 2.20
N THR A 220 -5.34 17.68 1.35
CA THR A 220 -6.35 18.61 0.82
C THR A 220 -7.64 18.59 1.63
N THR A 221 -7.70 17.75 2.66
CA THR A 221 -8.85 17.53 3.53
C THR A 221 -8.39 17.18 4.94
N SER A 222 -9.28 17.36 5.92
CA SER A 222 -9.01 16.91 7.30
C SER A 222 -9.22 15.41 7.42
N MET A 223 -8.31 14.74 8.11
CA MET A 223 -8.49 13.35 8.53
C MET A 223 -9.30 13.33 9.84
N PRO A 224 -10.40 12.56 9.93
CA PRO A 224 -11.21 12.49 11.14
C PRO A 224 -10.44 11.79 12.27
N LYS A 225 -10.76 12.15 13.52
CA LYS A 225 -10.17 11.52 14.70
C LYS A 225 -10.96 10.29 15.15
N THR A 226 -12.26 10.32 14.92
CA THR A 226 -13.25 9.26 15.24
C THR A 226 -14.33 9.25 14.18
#